data_81e847570632feb8d88618fc5ce8d1a2
#
_entry.id   81e847570632feb8d88618fc5ce8d1a2
#
_cell.length_a   1.000
_cell.length_b   1.000
_cell.length_c   1.000
_cell.angle_alpha   90.00
_cell.angle_beta   90.00
_cell.angle_gamma   90.00
#
_symmetry.space_group_name_H-M   'P 1'
#
loop_
_entity.id
_entity.type
_entity.pdbx_description
1 polymer ?
#
loop_
_entity_poly.entity_id
_entity_poly.type
_entity_poly.pdbx_seq_one_letter_code
_entity_poly.pdbx_strand_id
1 'polypeptide(L)'
;MKIINQRRISVLWHLICFSLVLAFTACSDDKEELQEYLTPASGSESIFEQGFSFGEAASSQSVSFEAGQQWTAELSGEDTGWCNISPAKGTSGKATIMVSVGKNETGKARTAQLNIVSGSKKKEISVTQAANAIVAPDGLSFTPAAPDADQSLVITFKADAKSALYGHKGDVYVHIGVVSEGTWLFVPAEWTENKDKC
;
A
#
# COMPACT_ATOMS: atom_id res chain seq x y z
N MET A 1 52.04 -56.46 59.48
CA MET A 1 50.69 -55.83 59.52
C MET A 1 50.81 -54.43 58.91
N LYS A 2 50.40 -54.23 57.68
CA LYS A 2 50.65 -53.01 56.91
C LYS A 2 49.37 -52.19 56.89
N ILE A 3 49.33 -51.10 57.67
CA ILE A 3 48.17 -50.22 57.74
C ILE A 3 48.13 -49.39 56.43
N ILE A 4 47.17 -49.69 55.59
CA ILE A 4 46.94 -48.91 54.33
C ILE A 4 46.22 -47.63 54.73
N ASN A 5 46.84 -46.55 54.41
CA ASN A 5 46.41 -45.21 54.77
C ASN A 5 45.11 -44.81 54.07
N GLN A 6 44.00 -44.89 54.72
CA GLN A 6 42.63 -44.64 54.23
C GLN A 6 42.43 -43.20 53.67
N ARG A 7 43.31 -42.29 54.01
CA ARG A 7 43.20 -40.90 53.56
C ARG A 7 43.49 -40.70 52.05
N ARG A 8 44.25 -41.59 51.45
CA ARG A 8 44.57 -41.48 50.03
C ARG A 8 43.47 -41.97 49.09
N ILE A 9 42.61 -42.89 49.54
CA ILE A 9 41.49 -43.42 48.73
C ILE A 9 40.34 -42.43 48.70
N SER A 10 40.10 -41.66 49.77
CA SER A 10 39.04 -40.64 49.82
C SER A 10 39.32 -39.47 48.89
N VAL A 11 40.57 -39.04 48.77
CA VAL A 11 40.92 -37.92 47.85
C VAL A 11 40.85 -38.33 46.41
N LEU A 12 41.19 -39.59 46.10
CA LEU A 12 41.13 -40.08 44.71
C LEU A 12 39.68 -40.25 44.23
N TRP A 13 38.76 -40.61 45.14
CA TRP A 13 37.35 -40.75 44.79
C TRP A 13 36.66 -39.37 44.65
N HIS A 14 37.03 -38.38 45.42
CA HIS A 14 36.52 -37.02 45.25
C HIS A 14 37.01 -36.36 43.95
N LEU A 15 38.22 -36.68 43.50
CA LEU A 15 38.75 -36.20 42.22
C LEU A 15 38.07 -36.88 41.00
N ILE A 16 37.68 -38.15 41.12
CA ILE A 16 36.94 -38.86 40.06
C ILE A 16 35.48 -38.40 39.99
N CYS A 17 34.84 -38.12 41.13
CA CYS A 17 33.49 -37.57 41.13
C CYS A 17 33.43 -36.13 40.62
N PHE A 18 34.49 -35.33 40.86
CA PHE A 18 34.52 -33.94 40.39
C PHE A 18 34.79 -33.82 38.88
N SER A 19 35.53 -34.78 38.29
CA SER A 19 35.73 -34.85 36.84
C SER A 19 34.53 -35.39 36.05
N LEU A 20 33.60 -36.14 36.73
CA LEU A 20 32.40 -36.68 36.09
C LEU A 20 31.24 -35.68 36.06
N VAL A 21 31.24 -34.64 36.91
CA VAL A 21 30.20 -33.61 36.94
C VAL A 21 30.41 -32.53 35.86
N LEU A 22 31.63 -32.40 35.32
CA LEU A 22 31.95 -31.44 34.25
C LEU A 22 31.61 -31.92 32.83
N ALA A 23 31.13 -33.18 32.68
CA ALA A 23 30.78 -33.73 31.37
C ALA A 23 29.29 -33.62 31.00
N PHE A 24 28.44 -33.05 31.87
CA PHE A 24 26.99 -32.90 31.62
C PHE A 24 26.53 -31.48 31.35
N THR A 25 27.46 -30.51 31.19
CA THR A 25 27.08 -29.13 30.87
C THR A 25 27.33 -28.72 29.39
N ALA A 26 27.43 -29.67 28.48
CA ALA A 26 27.62 -29.42 27.06
C ALA A 26 26.52 -30.04 26.21
N CYS A 27 25.26 -29.75 26.58
CA CYS A 27 24.11 -29.80 25.72
C CYS A 27 23.12 -28.75 26.24
N SER A 28 23.48 -27.49 26.17
CA SER A 28 22.45 -26.50 25.91
C SER A 28 22.08 -26.69 24.45
N ASP A 29 21.00 -27.38 24.21
CA ASP A 29 20.22 -27.23 23.02
C ASP A 29 19.81 -25.74 23.01
N ASP A 30 20.72 -24.88 22.55
CA ASP A 30 20.38 -23.52 22.14
C ASP A 30 19.49 -23.66 20.90
N LYS A 31 18.26 -24.08 21.14
CA LYS A 31 17.18 -23.73 20.26
C LYS A 31 17.19 -22.21 20.29
N GLU A 32 17.81 -21.58 19.30
CA GLU A 32 17.52 -20.18 19.01
C GLU A 32 15.99 -20.10 18.92
N GLU A 33 15.40 -19.58 19.98
CA GLU A 33 13.96 -19.30 20.02
C GLU A 33 13.74 -18.29 18.89
N LEU A 34 13.18 -18.75 17.78
CA LEU A 34 12.93 -17.92 16.61
C LEU A 34 12.09 -16.74 17.06
N GLN A 35 12.73 -15.60 17.16
CA GLN A 35 12.09 -14.36 17.61
C GLN A 35 11.00 -13.97 16.62
N GLU A 36 9.74 -14.01 17.05
CA GLU A 36 8.59 -13.65 16.23
C GLU A 36 8.18 -12.21 16.50
N TYR A 37 8.70 -11.27 15.74
CA TYR A 37 8.25 -9.89 15.76
C TYR A 37 8.16 -9.31 14.35
N LEU A 38 7.33 -8.29 14.20
CA LEU A 38 7.19 -7.47 13.02
C LEU A 38 6.81 -6.07 13.50
N THR A 39 7.79 -5.18 13.57
CA THR A 39 7.66 -3.84 14.18
C THR A 39 8.10 -2.76 13.20
N PRO A 40 7.47 -1.57 13.21
CA PRO A 40 7.93 -0.46 12.39
C PRO A 40 9.34 -0.04 12.80
N ALA A 41 10.17 0.31 11.82
CA ALA A 41 11.41 1.02 12.07
C ALA A 41 11.11 2.51 12.32
N SER A 42 12.06 3.18 12.99
CA SER A 42 11.93 4.61 13.29
C SER A 42 11.64 5.43 12.04
N GLY A 43 10.59 6.24 12.10
CA GLY A 43 10.09 7.07 11.01
C GLY A 43 9.04 6.39 10.10
N SER A 44 8.70 5.12 10.35
CA SER A 44 7.65 4.40 9.61
C SER A 44 6.41 4.10 10.44
N GLU A 45 6.34 4.55 11.70
CA GLU A 45 5.25 4.28 12.62
C GLU A 45 3.91 4.78 12.08
N SER A 46 3.89 5.98 11.53
CA SER A 46 2.67 6.56 10.95
C SER A 46 2.13 5.74 9.76
N ILE A 47 3.00 5.22 8.91
CA ILE A 47 2.61 4.37 7.79
C ILE A 47 2.06 3.03 8.32
N PHE A 48 2.68 2.47 9.34
CA PHE A 48 2.17 1.24 9.97
C PHE A 48 0.79 1.41 10.59
N GLU A 49 0.46 2.59 11.13
CA GLU A 49 -0.82 2.87 11.78
C GLU A 49 -1.89 3.39 10.82
N GLN A 50 -1.53 4.31 9.94
CA GLN A 50 -2.46 5.07 9.10
C GLN A 50 -2.47 4.61 7.64
N GLY A 51 -1.43 3.87 7.21
CA GLY A 51 -1.26 3.44 5.84
C GLY A 51 -0.57 4.47 4.94
N PHE A 52 -0.49 4.14 3.67
CA PHE A 52 0.01 5.03 2.62
C PHE A 52 -1.12 5.87 2.06
N SER A 53 -0.83 7.15 1.83
CA SER A 53 -1.71 8.08 1.12
C SER A 53 -0.95 8.72 -0.03
N PHE A 54 -1.44 8.52 -1.24
CA PHE A 54 -0.88 9.05 -2.47
C PHE A 54 -1.85 10.06 -3.12
N GLY A 55 -1.29 11.09 -3.76
CA GLY A 55 -2.05 11.93 -4.69
C GLY A 55 -2.37 11.18 -5.99
N GLU A 56 -3.06 11.82 -6.93
CA GLU A 56 -3.43 11.23 -8.22
C GLU A 56 -2.23 10.94 -9.13
N ALA A 57 -1.12 11.66 -8.96
CA ALA A 57 0.08 11.49 -9.78
C ALA A 57 0.82 10.20 -9.45
N ALA A 58 1.55 9.67 -10.43
CA ALA A 58 2.48 8.56 -10.19
C ALA A 58 3.53 8.98 -9.15
N SER A 59 3.74 8.14 -8.14
CA SER A 59 4.68 8.43 -7.05
C SER A 59 5.06 7.16 -6.30
N SER A 60 6.03 7.28 -5.38
CA SER A 60 6.51 6.18 -4.56
C SER A 60 6.79 6.65 -3.13
N GLN A 61 6.52 5.78 -2.18
CA GLN A 61 6.86 5.94 -0.76
C GLN A 61 7.44 4.63 -0.24
N SER A 62 8.15 4.67 0.88
CA SER A 62 8.75 3.48 1.48
C SER A 62 8.31 3.29 2.91
N VAL A 63 8.18 2.03 3.33
CA VAL A 63 7.99 1.63 4.71
C VAL A 63 9.15 0.76 5.16
N SER A 64 9.73 1.09 6.30
CA SER A 64 10.81 0.34 6.91
C SER A 64 10.34 -0.34 8.19
N PHE A 65 10.82 -1.57 8.42
CA PHE A 65 10.42 -2.39 9.57
C PHE A 65 11.55 -3.35 9.97
N GLU A 66 11.39 -3.97 11.13
CA GLU A 66 12.21 -5.09 11.57
C GLU A 66 11.36 -6.35 11.69
N ALA A 67 11.86 -7.45 11.14
CA ALA A 67 11.23 -8.75 11.14
C ALA A 67 12.10 -9.77 11.87
N GLY A 68 11.52 -10.53 12.80
CA GLY A 68 12.24 -11.56 13.55
C GLY A 68 12.61 -12.79 12.72
N GLN A 69 11.87 -13.01 11.64
CA GLN A 69 12.06 -14.14 10.72
C GLN A 69 12.05 -13.68 9.27
N GLN A 70 12.25 -14.60 8.35
CA GLN A 70 12.00 -14.37 6.93
C GLN A 70 10.59 -13.83 6.71
N TRP A 71 10.46 -12.86 5.82
CA TRP A 71 9.19 -12.19 5.57
C TRP A 71 8.80 -12.23 4.09
N THR A 72 7.51 -12.12 3.86
CA THR A 72 6.90 -11.94 2.55
C THR A 72 5.93 -10.77 2.58
N ALA A 73 5.74 -10.14 1.44
CA ALA A 73 4.77 -9.06 1.26
C ALA A 73 3.97 -9.28 -0.02
N GLU A 74 2.68 -8.98 0.04
CA GLU A 74 1.79 -9.08 -1.12
C GLU A 74 0.75 -7.96 -1.09
N LEU A 75 0.26 -7.60 -2.27
CA LEU A 75 -0.87 -6.70 -2.42
C LEU A 75 -2.16 -7.50 -2.56
N SER A 76 -3.24 -7.01 -1.93
CA SER A 76 -4.58 -7.56 -2.09
C SER A 76 -5.60 -6.42 -2.26
N GLY A 77 -6.73 -6.74 -2.91
CA GLY A 77 -7.80 -5.81 -3.26
C GLY A 77 -8.50 -6.26 -4.54
N GLU A 78 -9.55 -5.55 -4.96
CA GLU A 78 -10.28 -5.88 -6.18
C GLU A 78 -9.44 -5.69 -7.46
N ASP A 79 -8.65 -4.62 -7.49
CA ASP A 79 -7.68 -4.33 -8.56
C ASP A 79 -6.41 -3.75 -7.91
N THR A 80 -5.28 -4.43 -8.10
CA THR A 80 -3.98 -4.00 -7.59
C THR A 80 -2.98 -3.64 -8.68
N GLY A 81 -3.37 -3.74 -9.96
CA GLY A 81 -2.49 -3.50 -11.11
C GLY A 81 -1.89 -2.09 -11.17
N TRP A 82 -2.45 -1.14 -10.44
CA TRP A 82 -1.98 0.23 -10.34
C TRP A 82 -0.90 0.46 -9.27
N CYS A 83 -0.69 -0.51 -8.39
CA CYS A 83 0.23 -0.46 -7.26
C CYS A 83 1.27 -1.58 -7.38
N ASN A 84 2.52 -1.28 -7.07
CA ASN A 84 3.62 -2.25 -7.09
C ASN A 84 4.44 -2.13 -5.82
N ILE A 85 5.01 -3.25 -5.37
CA ILE A 85 5.87 -3.32 -4.18
C ILE A 85 7.21 -3.97 -4.52
N SER A 86 8.28 -3.48 -3.93
CA SER A 86 9.61 -4.06 -4.10
C SER A 86 10.50 -3.74 -2.88
N PRO A 87 11.22 -4.76 -2.34
CA PRO A 87 11.10 -6.18 -2.60
C PRO A 87 9.81 -6.78 -2.02
N ALA A 88 9.38 -7.96 -2.52
CA ALA A 88 8.21 -8.69 -2.02
C ALA A 88 8.56 -9.77 -0.97
N LYS A 89 9.83 -9.96 -0.64
CA LYS A 89 10.32 -10.91 0.38
C LYS A 89 11.72 -10.55 0.82
N GLY A 90 12.10 -11.04 2.02
CA GLY A 90 13.45 -10.87 2.54
C GLY A 90 13.73 -11.76 3.75
N THR A 91 14.92 -11.62 4.31
CA THR A 91 15.38 -12.33 5.51
C THR A 91 14.99 -11.57 6.78
N SER A 92 15.20 -12.18 7.95
CA SER A 92 15.07 -11.52 9.26
C SER A 92 15.97 -10.27 9.35
N GLY A 93 15.59 -9.35 10.23
CA GLY A 93 16.27 -8.09 10.48
C GLY A 93 15.57 -6.89 9.84
N LYS A 94 16.35 -5.82 9.60
CA LYS A 94 15.83 -4.58 9.01
C LYS A 94 15.50 -4.75 7.55
N ALA A 95 14.33 -4.27 7.17
CA ALA A 95 13.83 -4.33 5.80
C ALA A 95 13.14 -3.02 5.41
N THR A 96 13.10 -2.75 4.12
CA THR A 96 12.37 -1.62 3.55
C THR A 96 11.65 -2.09 2.29
N ILE A 97 10.36 -1.78 2.20
CA ILE A 97 9.55 -2.02 1.01
C ILE A 97 9.22 -0.67 0.39
N MET A 98 9.50 -0.52 -0.89
CA MET A 98 9.02 0.61 -1.69
C MET A 98 7.66 0.25 -2.29
N VAL A 99 6.69 1.13 -2.09
CA VAL A 99 5.36 1.07 -2.68
C VAL A 99 5.29 2.15 -3.76
N SER A 100 5.00 1.76 -4.99
CA SER A 100 4.93 2.64 -6.15
C SER A 100 3.53 2.57 -6.76
N VAL A 101 2.97 3.72 -7.08
CA VAL A 101 1.65 3.84 -7.71
C VAL A 101 1.76 4.53 -9.05
N GLY A 102 1.02 4.03 -10.04
CA GLY A 102 0.83 4.68 -11.32
C GLY A 102 -0.11 5.89 -11.20
N LYS A 103 -0.14 6.77 -12.22
CA LYS A 103 -1.10 7.87 -12.28
C LYS A 103 -2.53 7.33 -12.19
N ASN A 104 -3.37 7.97 -11.39
CA ASN A 104 -4.79 7.64 -11.31
C ASN A 104 -5.60 8.51 -12.27
N GLU A 105 -6.04 7.95 -13.38
CA GLU A 105 -6.87 8.62 -14.39
C GLU A 105 -8.33 8.20 -14.34
N THR A 106 -8.73 7.41 -13.33
CA THR A 106 -10.07 6.81 -13.26
C THR A 106 -11.14 7.76 -12.75
N GLY A 107 -10.78 8.94 -12.26
CA GLY A 107 -11.72 9.87 -11.62
C GLY A 107 -12.21 9.42 -10.23
N LYS A 108 -11.80 8.26 -9.75
CA LYS A 108 -12.16 7.70 -8.44
C LYS A 108 -10.94 7.41 -7.59
N ALA A 109 -11.07 7.60 -6.29
CA ALA A 109 -10.05 7.10 -5.36
C ALA A 109 -10.01 5.57 -5.41
N ARG A 110 -8.82 5.00 -5.23
CA ARG A 110 -8.60 3.56 -5.24
C ARG A 110 -7.79 3.11 -4.04
N THR A 111 -8.01 1.88 -3.61
CA THR A 111 -7.45 1.33 -2.38
C THR A 111 -6.95 -0.08 -2.62
N ALA A 112 -5.81 -0.41 -2.02
CA ALA A 112 -5.27 -1.76 -1.91
C ALA A 112 -4.79 -2.00 -0.48
N GLN A 113 -4.48 -3.24 -0.14
CA GLN A 113 -3.87 -3.63 1.14
C GLN A 113 -2.51 -4.25 0.87
N LEU A 114 -1.48 -3.72 1.56
CA LEU A 114 -0.18 -4.35 1.65
C LEU A 114 -0.17 -5.28 2.87
N ASN A 115 -0.01 -6.57 2.64
CA ASN A 115 0.08 -7.59 3.67
C ASN A 115 1.55 -8.00 3.84
N ILE A 116 2.11 -7.83 5.04
CA ILE A 116 3.47 -8.27 5.39
C ILE A 116 3.33 -9.38 6.42
N VAL A 117 3.99 -10.51 6.17
CA VAL A 117 3.99 -11.69 7.05
C VAL A 117 5.42 -12.08 7.40
N SER A 118 5.69 -12.32 8.69
CA SER A 118 6.97 -12.84 9.21
C SER A 118 6.67 -13.84 10.32
N GLY A 119 6.92 -15.13 10.07
CA GLY A 119 6.49 -16.20 10.96
C GLY A 119 4.98 -16.17 11.18
N SER A 120 4.54 -16.12 12.44
CA SER A 120 3.12 -15.98 12.79
C SER A 120 2.62 -14.53 12.79
N LYS A 121 3.50 -13.55 12.65
CA LYS A 121 3.14 -12.13 12.69
C LYS A 121 2.68 -11.64 11.33
N LYS A 122 1.57 -10.92 11.32
CA LYS A 122 1.00 -10.28 10.12
C LYS A 122 0.75 -8.80 10.39
N LYS A 123 1.07 -7.97 9.41
CA LYS A 123 0.68 -6.55 9.38
C LYS A 123 -0.02 -6.24 8.07
N GLU A 124 -1.16 -5.62 8.18
CA GLU A 124 -1.93 -5.08 7.06
C GLU A 124 -1.78 -3.56 7.05
N ILE A 125 -1.40 -3.01 5.91
CA ILE A 125 -1.18 -1.58 5.71
C ILE A 125 -2.03 -1.13 4.53
N SER A 126 -2.94 -0.20 4.75
CA SER A 126 -3.77 0.36 3.68
C SER A 126 -2.93 1.18 2.72
N VAL A 127 -3.20 1.06 1.42
CA VAL A 127 -2.61 1.88 0.36
C VAL A 127 -3.76 2.59 -0.35
N THR A 128 -3.86 3.91 -0.20
CA THR A 128 -4.90 4.71 -0.82
C THR A 128 -4.29 5.67 -1.84
N GLN A 129 -4.97 5.87 -2.96
CA GLN A 129 -4.61 6.89 -3.93
C GLN A 129 -5.82 7.75 -4.27
N ALA A 130 -5.63 9.07 -4.22
CA ALA A 130 -6.67 10.03 -4.52
C ALA A 130 -7.16 9.90 -5.97
N ALA A 131 -8.41 10.29 -6.19
CA ALA A 131 -8.96 10.47 -7.52
C ALA A 131 -8.22 11.60 -8.27
N ASN A 132 -8.08 11.45 -9.58
CA ASN A 132 -7.79 12.60 -10.42
C ASN A 132 -9.00 13.54 -10.38
N ALA A 133 -8.80 14.75 -9.91
CA ALA A 133 -9.86 15.75 -9.95
C ALA A 133 -10.14 16.10 -11.41
N ILE A 134 -11.37 15.92 -11.87
CA ILE A 134 -11.81 16.45 -13.15
C ILE A 134 -11.83 17.97 -12.99
N VAL A 135 -10.79 18.63 -13.51
CA VAL A 135 -10.78 20.08 -13.57
C VAL A 135 -11.73 20.50 -14.70
N ALA A 136 -12.93 20.89 -14.32
CA ALA A 136 -13.86 21.47 -15.27
C ALA A 136 -13.28 22.79 -15.80
N PRO A 137 -13.43 23.09 -17.10
CA PRO A 137 -13.12 24.43 -17.63
C PRO A 137 -13.84 25.53 -16.85
N ASP A 138 -13.29 26.72 -16.85
CA ASP A 138 -13.86 27.88 -16.13
C ASP A 138 -15.36 28.03 -16.43
N GLY A 139 -16.15 28.12 -15.38
CA GLY A 139 -17.61 28.24 -15.48
C GLY A 139 -18.38 26.93 -15.63
N LEU A 140 -17.71 25.80 -15.83
CA LEU A 140 -18.36 24.47 -15.84
C LEU A 140 -18.26 23.79 -14.47
N SER A 141 -19.30 23.07 -14.10
CA SER A 141 -19.28 22.13 -12.98
C SER A 141 -20.08 20.87 -13.31
N PHE A 142 -19.70 19.77 -12.68
CA PHE A 142 -20.30 18.46 -12.88
C PHE A 142 -20.83 17.91 -11.55
N THR A 143 -22.02 17.33 -11.58
CA THR A 143 -22.58 16.63 -10.41
C THR A 143 -23.14 15.28 -10.84
N PRO A 144 -22.59 14.16 -10.33
CA PRO A 144 -21.40 14.09 -9.48
C PRO A 144 -20.13 14.51 -10.20
N ALA A 145 -19.07 14.90 -9.44
CA ALA A 145 -17.80 15.38 -10.01
C ALA A 145 -17.03 14.29 -10.78
N ALA A 146 -17.26 13.03 -10.49
CA ALA A 146 -16.73 11.87 -11.21
C ALA A 146 -17.88 10.86 -11.39
N PRO A 147 -18.68 10.97 -12.46
CA PRO A 147 -19.81 10.09 -12.72
C PRO A 147 -19.33 8.71 -13.18
N ASP A 148 -20.06 7.66 -12.81
CA ASP A 148 -20.00 6.37 -13.46
C ASP A 148 -20.72 6.40 -14.82
N ALA A 149 -20.42 5.42 -15.68
CA ALA A 149 -21.02 5.32 -17.02
C ALA A 149 -22.56 5.27 -17.00
N ASP A 150 -23.13 4.67 -15.94
CA ASP A 150 -24.57 4.50 -15.76
C ASP A 150 -25.22 5.58 -14.87
N GLN A 151 -24.46 6.59 -14.47
CA GLN A 151 -24.94 7.67 -13.62
C GLN A 151 -25.44 8.88 -14.40
N SER A 152 -26.56 9.45 -13.96
CA SER A 152 -27.01 10.75 -14.47
C SER A 152 -25.97 11.82 -14.11
N LEU A 153 -25.58 12.60 -15.11
CA LEU A 153 -24.64 13.72 -14.97
C LEU A 153 -25.39 15.03 -15.15
N VAL A 154 -25.28 15.90 -14.15
CA VAL A 154 -25.71 17.30 -14.29
C VAL A 154 -24.49 18.15 -14.61
N ILE A 155 -24.53 18.79 -15.77
CA ILE A 155 -23.51 19.76 -16.20
C ILE A 155 -24.09 21.14 -15.96
N THR A 156 -23.42 21.95 -15.14
CA THR A 156 -23.82 23.35 -14.88
C THR A 156 -22.80 24.29 -15.49
N PHE A 157 -23.25 25.21 -16.30
CA PHE A 157 -22.42 26.29 -16.84
C PHE A 157 -22.84 27.62 -16.21
N LYS A 158 -21.91 28.30 -15.58
CA LYS A 158 -22.08 29.65 -15.04
C LYS A 158 -21.24 30.63 -15.84
N ALA A 159 -21.90 31.36 -16.74
CA ALA A 159 -21.25 32.37 -17.53
C ALA A 159 -20.74 33.52 -16.64
N ASP A 160 -19.47 33.88 -16.78
CA ASP A 160 -18.87 35.08 -16.19
C ASP A 160 -18.96 36.27 -17.16
N ALA A 161 -18.52 37.46 -16.73
CA ALA A 161 -18.56 38.67 -17.52
C ALA A 161 -17.71 38.65 -18.81
N LYS A 162 -16.83 37.65 -18.97
CA LYS A 162 -16.00 37.45 -20.17
C LYS A 162 -16.63 36.47 -21.16
N SER A 163 -17.62 35.70 -20.72
CA SER A 163 -18.33 34.75 -21.56
C SER A 163 -19.28 35.47 -22.54
N ALA A 164 -19.30 34.99 -23.79
CA ALA A 164 -20.26 35.44 -24.77
C ALA A 164 -21.73 35.17 -24.37
N LEU A 165 -21.94 34.23 -23.42
CA LEU A 165 -23.24 33.88 -22.89
C LEU A 165 -23.61 34.68 -21.63
N TYR A 166 -22.76 35.60 -21.16
CA TYR A 166 -23.06 36.43 -20.00
C TYR A 166 -24.26 37.38 -20.26
N GLY A 167 -25.29 37.23 -19.45
CA GLY A 167 -26.52 38.00 -19.59
C GLY A 167 -27.42 37.60 -20.78
N HIS A 168 -27.08 36.52 -21.49
CA HIS A 168 -27.93 35.98 -22.56
C HIS A 168 -29.30 35.56 -22.00
N LYS A 169 -30.38 35.89 -22.70
CA LYS A 169 -31.76 35.60 -22.28
C LYS A 169 -32.53 34.71 -23.26
N GLY A 170 -31.87 34.20 -24.29
CA GLY A 170 -32.45 33.29 -25.26
C GLY A 170 -32.07 31.84 -24.97
N ASP A 171 -32.50 30.96 -25.87
CA ASP A 171 -32.11 29.54 -25.83
C ASP A 171 -30.59 29.37 -25.98
N VAL A 172 -30.04 28.45 -25.24
CA VAL A 172 -28.63 28.04 -25.34
C VAL A 172 -28.59 26.57 -25.74
N TYR A 173 -27.88 26.28 -26.80
CA TYR A 173 -27.71 24.95 -27.32
C TYR A 173 -26.34 24.40 -26.87
N VAL A 174 -26.31 23.16 -26.41
CA VAL A 174 -25.09 22.50 -25.96
C VAL A 174 -24.77 21.37 -26.94
N HIS A 175 -23.55 21.37 -27.45
CA HIS A 175 -23.02 20.30 -28.27
C HIS A 175 -22.16 19.38 -27.35
N ILE A 176 -22.62 18.17 -27.11
CA ILE A 176 -21.94 17.19 -26.27
C ILE A 176 -21.74 15.87 -27.03
N GLY A 177 -20.69 15.16 -26.67
CA GLY A 177 -20.37 13.85 -27.22
C GLY A 177 -19.18 13.24 -26.48
N VAL A 178 -18.86 12.01 -26.81
CA VAL A 178 -17.70 11.32 -26.29
C VAL A 178 -16.58 11.41 -27.33
N VAL A 179 -15.39 11.83 -26.90
CA VAL A 179 -14.19 11.79 -27.74
C VAL A 179 -13.35 10.59 -27.34
N SER A 180 -13.13 9.67 -28.29
CA SER A 180 -12.23 8.54 -28.13
C SER A 180 -11.23 8.56 -29.28
N GLU A 181 -9.95 8.46 -28.98
CA GLU A 181 -8.86 8.49 -29.97
C GLU A 181 -8.93 9.68 -30.97
N GLY A 182 -9.38 10.84 -30.47
CA GLY A 182 -9.53 12.06 -31.28
C GLY A 182 -10.78 12.12 -32.16
N THR A 183 -11.66 11.12 -32.06
CA THR A 183 -12.92 11.04 -32.83
C THR A 183 -14.12 11.26 -31.92
N TRP A 184 -15.05 12.09 -32.34
CA TRP A 184 -16.35 12.26 -31.70
C TRP A 184 -17.22 11.01 -31.92
N LEU A 185 -17.71 10.44 -30.81
CA LEU A 185 -18.60 9.28 -30.82
C LEU A 185 -19.90 9.61 -30.10
N PHE A 186 -20.97 8.89 -30.48
CA PHE A 186 -22.28 8.98 -29.84
C PHE A 186 -22.91 10.37 -29.86
N VAL A 187 -22.63 11.16 -30.89
CA VAL A 187 -23.33 12.42 -31.13
C VAL A 187 -24.74 12.09 -31.62
N PRO A 188 -25.81 12.61 -30.98
CA PRO A 188 -27.16 12.37 -31.43
C PRO A 188 -27.36 12.77 -32.90
N ALA A 189 -27.99 11.92 -33.70
CA ALA A 189 -28.13 12.12 -35.14
C ALA A 189 -28.88 13.43 -35.49
N GLU A 190 -29.89 13.77 -34.69
CA GLU A 190 -30.66 14.99 -34.79
C GLU A 190 -29.84 16.26 -34.64
N TRP A 191 -28.66 16.19 -34.00
CA TRP A 191 -27.76 17.35 -33.84
C TRP A 191 -26.87 17.57 -35.05
N THR A 192 -26.65 16.51 -35.83
CA THR A 192 -25.84 16.59 -37.08
C THR A 192 -26.63 17.18 -38.25
N GLU A 193 -27.97 17.12 -38.20
CA GLU A 193 -28.87 17.60 -39.23
C GLU A 193 -29.23 19.09 -39.12
N ASN A 194 -29.06 19.68 -37.93
CA ASN A 194 -29.50 21.05 -37.62
C ASN A 194 -28.33 22.04 -37.65
N LYS A 195 -27.69 22.19 -38.80
CA LYS A 195 -26.50 23.03 -38.98
C LYS A 195 -26.72 24.52 -38.71
N ASP A 196 -27.98 24.96 -38.66
CA ASP A 196 -28.35 26.38 -38.51
C ASP A 196 -28.53 26.80 -37.06
N LYS A 197 -28.31 25.87 -36.09
CA LYS A 197 -28.50 26.12 -34.66
C LYS A 197 -27.21 25.93 -33.82
N CYS A 198 -26.07 25.76 -34.45
CA CYS A 198 -24.76 25.70 -33.79
C CYS A 198 -23.99 26.98 -34.01
#